data_1e1f1923ca7fd3454a9a9f3d53f609d3
#
_entry.id   1e1f1923ca7fd3454a9a9f3d53f609d3
#
_cell.length_a   1.000
_cell.length_b   1.000
_cell.length_c   1.000
_cell.angle_alpha   90.00
_cell.angle_beta   90.00
_cell.angle_gamma   90.00
#
_symmetry.space_group_name_H-M   'P 1'
#
loop_
_entity.id
_entity.type
_entity.pdbx_description
1 polymer ?
#
loop_
_entity_poly.entity_id
_entity_poly.type
_entity_poly.pdbx_seq_one_letter_code
_entity_poly.pdbx_strand_id
1 'polypeptide(L)'
;SGNIHGMVLSALMGHGDIKLTRLNRGKFLDPKKVLVFGARDLDPGEIKFIEDNGVNLITHNEIEKIGLEAALEKAKEMLDVEELHISFDLDSIDPIYAPGVSVPVKGGFKNDDVLEIFSILFESYKISSVDIMELNPLMDRDGKSAEFIKNLIDFLDGVAN
;
A
#
# COMPACT_ATOMS: atom_id res chain seq x y z
N SER A 1 7.48 10.22 -12.75
CA SER A 1 8.45 11.07 -12.03
C SER A 1 9.91 10.72 -12.36
N GLY A 2 10.24 9.48 -12.69
CA GLY A 2 11.61 8.98 -12.87
C GLY A 2 12.30 8.60 -11.56
N ASN A 3 11.62 8.69 -10.43
CA ASN A 3 12.13 8.30 -9.12
C ASN A 3 12.07 6.78 -8.94
N ILE A 4 13.14 6.20 -8.37
CA ILE A 4 13.28 4.74 -8.28
C ILE A 4 12.23 4.09 -7.37
N HIS A 5 11.81 4.80 -6.31
CA HIS A 5 10.76 4.31 -5.40
C HIS A 5 9.40 4.15 -6.10
N GLY A 6 9.07 5.00 -7.09
CA GLY A 6 7.86 4.87 -7.91
C GLY A 6 7.92 3.77 -8.98
N MET A 7 9.06 3.07 -9.13
CA MET A 7 9.24 2.04 -10.17
C MET A 7 9.16 0.61 -9.63
N VAL A 8 9.08 0.42 -8.32
CA VAL A 8 9.20 -0.91 -7.69
C VAL A 8 8.12 -1.85 -8.19
N LEU A 9 6.85 -1.43 -8.11
CA LEU A 9 5.73 -2.27 -8.50
C LEU A 9 5.75 -2.63 -10.00
N SER A 10 6.06 -1.65 -10.88
CA SER A 10 6.21 -1.90 -12.31
C SER A 10 7.35 -2.88 -12.60
N ALA A 11 8.49 -2.77 -11.88
CA ALA A 11 9.62 -3.69 -12.02
C ALA A 11 9.27 -5.11 -11.56
N LEU A 12 8.49 -5.26 -10.48
CA LEU A 12 7.99 -6.56 -10.03
C LEU A 12 7.05 -7.22 -11.06
N MET A 13 6.36 -6.42 -11.87
CA MET A 13 5.54 -6.89 -13.00
C MET A 13 6.33 -7.04 -14.32
N GLY A 14 7.65 -6.86 -14.29
CA GLY A 14 8.54 -7.07 -15.46
C GLY A 14 8.72 -5.84 -16.35
N HIS A 15 8.28 -4.66 -15.93
CA HIS A 15 8.38 -3.42 -16.70
C HIS A 15 9.43 -2.47 -16.13
N GLY A 16 10.09 -1.70 -16.99
CA GLY A 16 11.07 -0.68 -16.62
C GLY A 16 12.53 -1.07 -16.85
N ASP A 17 13.44 -0.53 -16.04
CA ASP A 17 14.88 -0.74 -16.22
C ASP A 17 15.26 -2.21 -16.02
N ILE A 18 16.06 -2.74 -16.97
CA ILE A 18 16.50 -4.14 -16.96
C ILE A 18 17.29 -4.52 -15.69
N LYS A 19 17.97 -3.56 -15.04
CA LYS A 19 18.71 -3.81 -13.80
C LYS A 19 17.75 -4.10 -12.63
N LEU A 20 16.59 -3.46 -12.62
CA LEU A 20 15.55 -3.70 -11.62
C LEU A 20 14.79 -5.00 -11.92
N THR A 21 14.32 -5.17 -13.14
CA THR A 21 13.53 -6.36 -13.52
C THR A 21 14.31 -7.67 -13.41
N ARG A 22 15.64 -7.67 -13.62
CA ARG A 22 16.51 -8.84 -13.43
C ARG A 22 16.55 -9.34 -11.98
N LEU A 23 16.27 -8.49 -10.98
CA LEU A 23 16.22 -8.91 -9.58
C LEU A 23 15.14 -9.97 -9.33
N ASN A 24 14.08 -9.97 -10.13
CA ASN A 24 12.97 -10.92 -10.04
C ASN A 24 13.33 -12.32 -10.57
N ARG A 25 14.52 -12.52 -11.14
CA ARG A 25 14.98 -13.81 -11.67
C ARG A 25 13.98 -14.46 -12.65
N GLY A 26 13.29 -13.64 -13.45
CA GLY A 26 12.28 -14.07 -14.41
C GLY A 26 10.91 -14.43 -13.81
N LYS A 27 10.68 -14.19 -12.53
CA LYS A 27 9.37 -14.33 -11.89
C LYS A 27 8.73 -12.96 -11.76
N PHE A 28 7.59 -12.78 -12.39
CA PHE A 28 6.87 -11.51 -12.37
C PHE A 28 5.49 -11.67 -11.73
N LEU A 29 5.04 -10.61 -11.08
CA LEU A 29 3.66 -10.54 -10.57
C LEU A 29 2.69 -10.46 -11.74
N ASP A 30 1.59 -11.17 -11.63
CA ASP A 30 0.43 -10.99 -12.50
C ASP A 30 -0.27 -9.68 -12.11
N PRO A 31 -0.38 -8.69 -13.02
CA PRO A 31 -1.04 -7.42 -12.70
C PRO A 31 -2.46 -7.57 -12.14
N LYS A 32 -3.19 -8.59 -12.57
CA LYS A 32 -4.56 -8.89 -12.08
C LYS A 32 -4.60 -9.34 -10.62
N LYS A 33 -3.47 -9.78 -10.07
CA LYS A 33 -3.30 -10.15 -8.65
C LYS A 33 -2.67 -9.05 -7.82
N VAL A 34 -2.56 -7.86 -8.38
CA VAL A 34 -2.05 -6.66 -7.70
C VAL A 34 -3.19 -5.68 -7.51
N LEU A 35 -3.33 -5.13 -6.33
CA LEU A 35 -4.25 -4.04 -6.02
C LEU A 35 -3.47 -2.88 -5.40
N VAL A 36 -3.62 -1.71 -5.96
CA VAL A 36 -3.21 -0.44 -5.34
C VAL A 36 -4.43 0.14 -4.62
N PHE A 37 -4.35 0.22 -3.29
CA PHE A 37 -5.47 0.63 -2.43
C PHE A 37 -5.16 1.95 -1.74
N GLY A 38 -6.04 2.94 -1.88
CA GLY A 38 -5.92 4.23 -1.23
C GLY A 38 -4.99 5.24 -1.93
N ALA A 39 -4.62 4.99 -3.20
CA ALA A 39 -3.83 5.94 -3.96
C ALA A 39 -4.55 7.29 -4.14
N ARG A 40 -3.81 8.41 -3.95
CA ARG A 40 -4.38 9.77 -4.06
C ARG A 40 -3.54 10.74 -4.88
N ASP A 41 -2.27 10.44 -5.09
CA ASP A 41 -1.34 11.25 -5.90
C ASP A 41 -0.67 10.36 -6.94
N LEU A 42 -1.30 10.22 -8.10
CA LEU A 42 -0.85 9.40 -9.20
C LEU A 42 -0.43 10.28 -10.39
N ASP A 43 0.79 10.07 -10.87
CA ASP A 43 1.27 10.66 -12.11
C ASP A 43 0.47 10.16 -13.34
N PRO A 44 0.30 10.98 -14.41
CA PRO A 44 -0.36 10.52 -15.64
C PRO A 44 0.26 9.24 -16.23
N GLY A 45 1.57 9.05 -16.06
CA GLY A 45 2.27 7.83 -16.49
C GLY A 45 1.89 6.60 -15.67
N GLU A 46 1.64 6.76 -14.39
CA GLU A 46 1.18 5.70 -13.48
C GLU A 46 -0.25 5.29 -13.78
N ILE A 47 -1.15 6.28 -13.98
CA ILE A 47 -2.53 6.02 -14.40
C ILE A 47 -2.54 5.20 -15.69
N LYS A 48 -1.79 5.66 -16.71
CA LYS A 48 -1.69 4.95 -17.98
C LYS A 48 -1.14 3.54 -17.81
N PHE A 49 -0.13 3.34 -16.98
CA PHE A 49 0.45 2.03 -16.72
C PHE A 49 -0.57 1.08 -16.07
N ILE A 50 -1.32 1.57 -15.08
CA ILE A 50 -2.37 0.82 -14.38
C ILE A 50 -3.44 0.36 -15.39
N GLU A 51 -3.92 1.28 -16.24
CA GLU A 51 -4.93 0.99 -17.26
C GLU A 51 -4.43 0.01 -18.33
N ASP A 52 -3.24 0.25 -18.91
CA ASP A 52 -2.66 -0.57 -19.98
C ASP A 52 -2.36 -2.01 -19.55
N ASN A 53 -2.06 -2.24 -18.26
CA ASN A 53 -1.68 -3.55 -17.74
C ASN A 53 -2.80 -4.23 -16.93
N GLY A 54 -3.92 -3.55 -16.70
CA GLY A 54 -5.06 -4.10 -15.94
C GLY A 54 -4.74 -4.34 -14.46
N VAL A 55 -3.93 -3.46 -13.86
CA VAL A 55 -3.68 -3.45 -12.42
C VAL A 55 -4.92 -2.97 -11.71
N ASN A 56 -5.34 -3.64 -10.64
CA ASN A 56 -6.49 -3.20 -9.86
C ASN A 56 -6.14 -1.93 -9.07
N LEU A 57 -7.09 -0.99 -9.04
CA LEU A 57 -6.94 0.29 -8.36
C LEU A 57 -8.23 0.64 -7.61
N ILE A 58 -8.10 1.02 -6.35
CA ILE A 58 -9.13 1.69 -5.56
C ILE A 58 -8.49 2.95 -5.00
N THR A 59 -8.94 4.12 -5.47
CA THR A 59 -8.37 5.40 -5.02
C THR A 59 -8.92 5.83 -3.67
N HIS A 60 -8.19 6.69 -2.94
CA HIS A 60 -8.66 7.24 -1.67
C HIS A 60 -9.99 8.02 -1.84
N ASN A 61 -10.12 8.80 -2.92
CA ASN A 61 -11.37 9.50 -3.26
C ASN A 61 -12.55 8.55 -3.49
N GLU A 62 -12.31 7.36 -4.01
CA GLU A 62 -13.35 6.33 -4.13
C GLU A 62 -13.72 5.78 -2.75
N ILE A 63 -12.74 5.50 -1.89
CA ILE A 63 -12.96 5.04 -0.51
C ILE A 63 -13.79 6.05 0.28
N GLU A 64 -13.47 7.35 0.17
CA GLU A 64 -14.27 8.40 0.82
C GLU A 64 -15.73 8.44 0.36
N LYS A 65 -15.99 8.10 -0.91
CA LYS A 65 -17.36 8.12 -1.47
C LYS A 65 -18.20 6.92 -1.04
N ILE A 66 -17.60 5.72 -1.01
CA ILE A 66 -18.35 4.47 -0.77
C ILE A 66 -18.21 3.97 0.66
N GLY A 67 -17.27 4.50 1.43
CA GLY A 67 -16.90 4.03 2.76
C GLY A 67 -15.84 2.94 2.73
N LEU A 68 -15.08 2.84 3.84
CA LEU A 68 -13.94 1.92 3.95
C LEU A 68 -14.37 0.45 3.82
N GLU A 69 -15.42 0.05 4.55
CA GLU A 69 -15.92 -1.33 4.53
C GLU A 69 -16.34 -1.77 3.11
N ALA A 70 -17.12 -0.93 2.39
CA ALA A 70 -17.53 -1.23 1.02
C ALA A 70 -16.34 -1.26 0.04
N ALA A 71 -15.31 -0.43 0.27
CA ALA A 71 -14.09 -0.45 -0.52
C ALA A 71 -13.28 -1.74 -0.30
N LEU A 72 -13.24 -2.25 0.94
CA LEU A 72 -12.57 -3.51 1.26
C LEU A 72 -13.33 -4.72 0.69
N GLU A 73 -14.65 -4.73 0.72
CA GLU A 73 -15.43 -5.77 0.03
C GLU A 73 -15.17 -5.75 -1.49
N LYS A 74 -15.14 -4.56 -2.10
CA LYS A 74 -14.76 -4.42 -3.51
C LYS A 74 -13.34 -4.93 -3.77
N ALA A 75 -12.38 -4.65 -2.87
CA ALA A 75 -11.02 -5.17 -2.97
C ALA A 75 -10.97 -6.69 -2.99
N LYS A 76 -11.77 -7.35 -2.15
CA LYS A 76 -11.90 -8.82 -2.11
C LYS A 76 -12.45 -9.38 -3.42
N GLU A 77 -13.44 -8.72 -4.01
CA GLU A 77 -14.00 -9.12 -5.32
C GLU A 77 -12.97 -8.99 -6.46
N MET A 78 -12.08 -7.98 -6.36
CA MET A 78 -11.03 -7.73 -7.38
C MET A 78 -9.84 -8.68 -7.24
N LEU A 79 -9.54 -9.16 -6.03
CA LEU A 79 -8.41 -10.03 -5.72
C LEU A 79 -8.88 -11.46 -5.40
N ASP A 80 -9.01 -12.29 -6.44
CA ASP A 80 -9.30 -13.73 -6.30
C ASP A 80 -8.00 -14.48 -5.97
N VAL A 81 -7.57 -14.37 -4.70
CA VAL A 81 -6.35 -15.01 -4.16
C VAL A 81 -6.60 -15.51 -2.73
N GLU A 82 -5.87 -16.56 -2.32
CA GLU A 82 -5.94 -17.11 -0.96
C GLU A 82 -4.89 -16.50 -0.02
N GLU A 83 -3.79 -16.02 -0.57
CA GLU A 83 -2.63 -15.54 0.17
C GLU A 83 -2.21 -14.15 -0.31
N LEU A 84 -1.97 -13.24 0.64
CA LEU A 84 -1.52 -11.88 0.38
C LEU A 84 -0.12 -11.61 0.95
N HIS A 85 0.64 -10.84 0.20
CA HIS A 85 1.70 -9.96 0.71
C HIS A 85 1.14 -8.54 0.77
N ILE A 86 1.35 -7.85 1.88
CA ILE A 86 0.92 -6.46 2.07
C ILE A 86 2.16 -5.58 2.08
N SER A 87 2.25 -4.62 1.15
CA SER A 87 3.22 -3.52 1.22
C SER A 87 2.49 -2.28 1.71
N PHE A 88 2.71 -1.94 2.97
CA PHE A 88 2.10 -0.79 3.61
C PHE A 88 3.04 0.40 3.55
N ASP A 89 2.59 1.43 2.87
CA ASP A 89 3.31 2.69 2.77
C ASP A 89 2.77 3.68 3.82
N LEU A 90 3.65 4.15 4.71
CA LEU A 90 3.28 5.04 5.81
C LEU A 90 2.76 6.39 5.32
N ASP A 91 3.19 6.84 4.13
CA ASP A 91 2.70 8.09 3.55
C ASP A 91 1.28 7.99 3.01
N SER A 92 0.66 6.79 3.02
CA SER A 92 -0.78 6.60 2.81
C SER A 92 -1.63 7.23 3.91
N ILE A 93 -1.06 7.43 5.10
CA ILE A 93 -1.69 8.10 6.23
C ILE A 93 -1.62 9.63 6.04
N ASP A 94 -2.64 10.35 6.55
CA ASP A 94 -2.60 11.82 6.56
C ASP A 94 -1.45 12.32 7.46
N PRO A 95 -0.66 13.31 7.03
CA PRO A 95 0.47 13.85 7.80
C PRO A 95 0.11 14.43 9.18
N ILE A 96 -1.16 14.66 9.47
CA ILE A 96 -1.63 15.03 10.81
C ILE A 96 -1.41 13.89 11.81
N TYR A 97 -1.54 12.64 11.34
CA TYR A 97 -1.40 11.44 12.16
C TYR A 97 0.00 10.83 12.05
N ALA A 98 0.59 10.78 10.85
CA ALA A 98 1.92 10.23 10.60
C ALA A 98 2.81 11.23 9.83
N PRO A 99 3.40 12.24 10.51
CA PRO A 99 4.20 13.28 9.86
C PRO A 99 5.59 12.81 9.41
N GLY A 100 6.08 11.69 9.92
CA GLY A 100 7.44 11.17 9.69
C GLY A 100 7.60 10.44 8.37
N VAL A 101 7.26 11.08 7.25
CA VAL A 101 7.40 10.56 5.88
C VAL A 101 8.14 11.55 5.00
N SER A 102 8.75 11.07 3.91
CA SER A 102 9.54 11.92 3.00
C SER A 102 8.67 12.76 2.07
N VAL A 103 7.49 12.25 1.68
CA VAL A 103 6.56 12.91 0.73
C VAL A 103 5.16 12.99 1.37
N PRO A 104 4.95 13.93 2.32
CA PRO A 104 3.66 14.04 3.01
C PRO A 104 2.57 14.59 2.08
N VAL A 105 1.49 13.83 1.87
CA VAL A 105 0.31 14.22 1.08
C VAL A 105 -0.94 14.22 1.98
N LYS A 106 -1.67 15.33 2.02
CA LYS A 106 -2.89 15.48 2.82
C LYS A 106 -4.04 14.62 2.29
N GLY A 107 -5.04 14.38 3.13
CA GLY A 107 -6.23 13.62 2.78
C GLY A 107 -5.95 12.11 2.73
N GLY A 108 -5.08 11.61 3.59
CA GLY A 108 -4.81 10.19 3.74
C GLY A 108 -5.66 9.52 4.82
N PHE A 109 -5.37 8.26 5.08
CA PHE A 109 -6.02 7.48 6.12
C PHE A 109 -5.75 8.03 7.53
N LYS A 110 -6.64 7.75 8.46
CA LYS A 110 -6.37 7.88 9.89
C LYS A 110 -5.67 6.61 10.38
N ASN A 111 -5.06 6.69 11.55
CA ASN A 111 -4.45 5.52 12.19
C ASN A 111 -5.47 4.39 12.42
N ASP A 112 -6.70 4.74 12.84
CA ASP A 112 -7.76 3.76 13.10
C ASP A 112 -8.23 3.08 11.80
N ASP A 113 -8.31 3.82 10.68
CA ASP A 113 -8.66 3.26 9.37
C ASP A 113 -7.64 2.18 8.96
N VAL A 114 -6.34 2.41 9.21
CA VAL A 114 -5.28 1.44 8.90
C VAL A 114 -5.41 0.18 9.75
N LEU A 115 -5.67 0.31 11.05
CA LEU A 115 -5.90 -0.85 11.93
C LEU A 115 -7.12 -1.67 11.48
N GLU A 116 -8.20 -1.00 11.08
CA GLU A 116 -9.40 -1.65 10.53
C GLU A 116 -9.08 -2.40 9.22
N ILE A 117 -8.33 -1.76 8.29
CA ILE A 117 -7.88 -2.40 7.05
C ILE A 117 -7.11 -3.69 7.35
N PHE A 118 -6.12 -3.63 8.23
CA PHE A 118 -5.33 -4.80 8.59
C PHE A 118 -6.18 -5.89 9.25
N SER A 119 -7.09 -5.52 10.17
CA SER A 119 -8.00 -6.48 10.81
C SER A 119 -8.80 -7.26 9.78
N ILE A 120 -9.46 -6.56 8.85
CA ILE A 120 -10.28 -7.18 7.80
C ILE A 120 -9.43 -8.04 6.85
N LEU A 121 -8.22 -7.60 6.50
CA LEU A 121 -7.34 -8.37 5.62
C LEU A 121 -6.85 -9.65 6.31
N PHE A 122 -6.48 -9.61 7.59
CA PHE A 122 -6.05 -10.79 8.35
C PHE A 122 -7.20 -11.79 8.58
N GLU A 123 -8.43 -11.31 8.70
CA GLU A 123 -9.62 -12.17 8.79
C GLU A 123 -9.98 -12.82 7.44
N SER A 124 -9.67 -12.15 6.33
CA SER A 124 -10.13 -12.54 4.99
C SER A 124 -9.11 -13.38 4.21
N TYR A 125 -7.82 -13.23 4.51
CA TYR A 125 -6.74 -13.83 3.74
C TYR A 125 -5.67 -14.45 4.65
N LYS A 126 -4.95 -15.42 4.12
CA LYS A 126 -3.68 -15.84 4.68
C LYS A 126 -2.62 -14.79 4.34
N ILE A 127 -2.12 -14.09 5.35
CA ILE A 127 -1.06 -13.09 5.15
C ILE A 127 0.30 -13.77 5.17
N SER A 128 1.03 -13.71 4.07
CA SER A 128 2.38 -14.31 3.93
C SER A 128 3.48 -13.41 4.47
N SER A 129 3.33 -12.10 4.32
CA SER A 129 4.28 -11.10 4.81
C SER A 129 3.69 -9.69 4.76
N VAL A 130 4.25 -8.81 5.58
CA VAL A 130 3.92 -7.38 5.59
C VAL A 130 5.23 -6.61 5.53
N ASP A 131 5.34 -5.67 4.58
CA ASP A 131 6.38 -4.64 4.56
C ASP A 131 5.78 -3.32 5.06
N ILE A 132 6.51 -2.61 5.92
CA ILE A 132 6.15 -1.26 6.37
C ILE A 132 7.23 -0.31 5.86
N MET A 133 6.83 0.61 4.97
CA MET A 133 7.74 1.45 4.20
C MET A 133 7.59 2.93 4.55
N GLU A 134 8.51 3.76 4.07
CA GLU A 134 8.51 5.23 4.10
C GLU A 134 8.59 5.90 5.48
N LEU A 135 8.88 5.17 6.58
CA LEU A 135 9.24 5.87 7.81
C LEU A 135 10.53 6.67 7.64
N ASN A 136 10.43 7.97 7.78
CA ASN A 136 11.58 8.87 7.83
C ASN A 136 11.75 9.46 9.25
N PRO A 137 12.64 8.90 10.09
CA PRO A 137 12.81 9.37 11.47
C PRO A 137 13.30 10.83 11.57
N LEU A 138 13.94 11.36 10.53
CA LEU A 138 14.40 12.75 10.51
C LEU A 138 13.25 13.75 10.37
N MET A 139 12.11 13.30 9.82
CA MET A 139 10.90 14.10 9.66
C MET A 139 9.92 13.90 10.81
N ASP A 140 10.07 12.84 11.59
CA ASP A 140 9.18 12.46 12.70
C ASP A 140 9.57 13.17 14.01
N ARG A 141 9.33 14.51 14.04
CA ARG A 141 9.82 15.38 15.14
C ARG A 141 9.28 15.01 16.52
N ASP A 142 8.05 14.50 16.57
CA ASP A 142 7.33 14.17 17.81
C ASP A 142 7.28 12.66 18.07
N GLY A 143 7.92 11.84 17.22
CA GLY A 143 7.90 10.39 17.31
C GLY A 143 6.54 9.74 17.03
N LYS A 144 5.55 10.49 16.53
CA LYS A 144 4.18 10.00 16.29
C LYS A 144 4.12 8.87 15.28
N SER A 145 4.89 8.98 14.19
CA SER A 145 4.92 7.96 13.15
C SER A 145 5.58 6.69 13.62
N ALA A 146 6.68 6.81 14.36
CA ALA A 146 7.37 5.66 14.96
C ALA A 146 6.50 4.99 16.03
N GLU A 147 5.77 5.77 16.85
CA GLU A 147 4.83 5.25 17.84
C GLU A 147 3.68 4.50 17.16
N PHE A 148 3.10 5.06 16.09
CA PHE A 148 2.06 4.37 15.32
C PHE A 148 2.57 3.04 14.75
N ILE A 149 3.76 3.02 14.12
CA ILE A 149 4.33 1.78 13.57
C ILE A 149 4.55 0.74 14.68
N LYS A 150 5.05 1.17 15.85
CA LYS A 150 5.20 0.26 16.99
C LYS A 150 3.84 -0.35 17.38
N ASN A 151 2.81 0.48 17.51
CA ASN A 151 1.47 0.01 17.86
C ASN A 151 0.87 -0.91 16.78
N LEU A 152 1.14 -0.63 15.49
CA LEU A 152 0.74 -1.48 14.38
C LEU A 152 1.45 -2.84 14.45
N ILE A 153 2.75 -2.87 14.73
CA ILE A 153 3.51 -4.14 14.88
C ILE A 153 2.95 -4.95 16.06
N ASP A 154 2.73 -4.31 17.22
CA ASP A 154 2.16 -4.97 18.40
C ASP A 154 0.75 -5.54 18.07
N PHE A 155 -0.06 -4.83 17.30
CA PHE A 155 -1.36 -5.28 16.81
C PHE A 155 -1.22 -6.49 15.86
N LEU A 156 -0.31 -6.43 14.88
CA LEU A 156 -0.08 -7.52 13.92
C LEU A 156 0.39 -8.80 14.60
N ASP A 157 1.26 -8.69 15.60
CA ASP A 157 1.70 -9.84 16.42
C ASP A 157 0.52 -10.48 17.18
N GLY A 158 -0.47 -9.67 17.58
CA GLY A 158 -1.67 -10.13 18.27
C GLY A 158 -2.67 -10.86 17.36
N VAL A 159 -2.81 -10.45 16.09
CA VAL A 159 -3.76 -11.05 15.14
C VAL A 159 -3.16 -12.20 14.33
N ALA A 160 -1.83 -12.33 14.28
CA ALA A 160 -1.13 -13.40 13.58
C ALA A 160 -1.05 -14.72 14.38
N ASN A 161 -1.37 -14.70 15.71
CA ASN A 161 -1.36 -15.84 16.62
C ASN A 161 -2.78 -16.33 16.92
#